data_a3969156f526c67743351308bcce35fc
#
_entry.id   a3969156f526c67743351308bcce35fc
#
_cell.length_a   1.000
_cell.length_b   1.000
_cell.length_c   1.000
_cell.angle_alpha   90.00
_cell.angle_beta   90.00
_cell.angle_gamma   90.00
#
_symmetry.space_group_name_H-M   'P 1'
#
loop_
_entity.id
_entity.type
_entity.pdbx_description
1 polymer ?
#
loop_
_entity_poly.entity_id
_entity_poly.type
_entity_poly.pdbx_seq_one_letter_code
_entity_poly.pdbx_strand_id
1 'polypeptide(L)'
;VRSRGLGDVYKRQVCSDEIHEDFVYTGFRHNVFADICEEFRNISITCTSPAKTFNLAGLVGSYHIIYNPVIRDRVKKESSLSHYNEMNVLSMYALIGAYQQEGYEWTDELCKVLTKNAEYAYDYIRSHFKGVQVAMPQGTYMLLLDCTEWCRKHGITIDELQKRGASIGVIWQDGRPFHSPCGIRMNLALPFSLVEEAMERLRKYVFV
;
A
#
# COMPACT_ATOMS: atom_id res chain seq x y z
N VAL A 1 -14.82 14.45 1.78
CA VAL A 1 -15.74 15.59 1.85
C VAL A 1 -15.38 16.54 2.99
N ARG A 2 -15.00 16.07 4.18
CA ARG A 2 -14.57 16.94 5.30
C ARG A 2 -13.23 17.63 5.06
N SER A 3 -12.32 17.00 4.33
CA SER A 3 -11.01 17.61 3.97
C SER A 3 -11.14 18.76 2.98
N ARG A 4 -12.15 18.75 2.10
CA ARG A 4 -12.41 19.83 1.14
C ARG A 4 -12.67 21.18 1.84
N GLY A 5 -13.58 21.19 2.81
CA GLY A 5 -13.88 22.41 3.57
C GLY A 5 -12.69 22.95 4.37
N LEU A 6 -11.85 22.07 4.91
CA LEU A 6 -10.63 22.46 5.61
C LEU A 6 -9.56 23.00 4.66
N GLY A 7 -9.42 22.46 3.45
CA GLY A 7 -8.50 22.96 2.42
C GLY A 7 -8.85 24.39 2.01
N ASP A 8 -10.11 24.67 1.74
CA ASP A 8 -10.61 25.98 1.34
C ASP A 8 -10.46 27.03 2.47
N VAL A 9 -10.83 26.69 3.70
CA VAL A 9 -10.76 27.59 4.85
C VAL A 9 -9.34 27.94 5.23
N TYR A 10 -8.41 26.99 5.19
CA TYR A 10 -7.03 27.18 5.61
C TYR A 10 -6.04 27.33 4.45
N LYS A 11 -6.50 27.41 3.20
CA LYS A 11 -5.66 27.47 1.99
C LYS A 11 -4.57 26.38 1.97
N ARG A 12 -4.92 25.19 2.44
CA ARG A 12 -4.01 24.04 2.47
C ARG A 12 -3.94 23.36 1.10
N GLN A 13 -2.78 22.82 0.79
CA GLN A 13 -2.59 21.91 -0.33
C GLN A 13 -2.83 20.47 0.12
N VAL A 14 -3.12 19.59 -0.84
CA VAL A 14 -3.22 18.16 -0.64
C VAL A 14 -2.01 17.50 -1.29
N CYS A 15 -1.23 16.78 -0.51
CA CYS A 15 -0.23 15.87 -1.02
C CYS A 15 -0.88 14.50 -1.11
N SER A 16 -1.16 14.04 -2.33
CA SER A 16 -1.75 12.73 -2.60
C SER A 16 -0.64 11.74 -2.89
N ASP A 17 -0.37 10.85 -1.94
CA ASP A 17 0.59 9.76 -2.14
C ASP A 17 -0.13 8.61 -2.84
N GLU A 18 0.12 8.46 -4.14
CA GLU A 18 -0.53 7.49 -5.02
C GLU A 18 0.45 6.38 -5.46
N ILE A 19 1.50 6.13 -4.68
CA ILE A 19 2.54 5.14 -4.98
C ILE A 19 2.02 3.71 -5.20
N HIS A 20 0.80 3.40 -4.77
CA HIS A 20 0.13 2.10 -4.98
C HIS A 20 -0.93 2.14 -6.09
N GLU A 21 -0.98 3.20 -6.90
CA GLU A 21 -2.02 3.43 -7.93
C GLU A 21 -2.21 2.28 -8.92
N ASP A 22 -1.13 1.58 -9.26
CA ASP A 22 -1.14 0.47 -10.23
C ASP A 22 -1.66 -0.85 -9.65
N PHE A 23 -1.68 -1.01 -8.32
CA PHE A 23 -2.13 -2.24 -7.68
C PHE A 23 -3.64 -2.25 -7.48
N VAL A 24 -4.38 -2.41 -8.55
CA VAL A 24 -5.84 -2.39 -8.53
C VAL A 24 -6.38 -3.78 -8.85
N TYR A 25 -7.32 -4.27 -8.04
CA TYR A 25 -7.89 -5.59 -8.24
C TYR A 25 -8.89 -5.59 -9.40
N THR A 26 -9.07 -6.76 -10.01
CA THR A 26 -9.99 -6.95 -11.13
C THR A 26 -11.39 -6.40 -10.80
N GLY A 27 -11.91 -5.54 -11.68
CA GLY A 27 -13.20 -4.90 -11.51
C GLY A 27 -13.19 -3.56 -10.75
N PHE A 28 -12.04 -3.12 -10.23
CA PHE A 28 -11.86 -1.82 -9.61
C PHE A 28 -10.97 -0.91 -10.46
N ARG A 29 -10.92 0.36 -10.10
CA ARG A 29 -10.01 1.33 -10.72
C ARG A 29 -9.47 2.28 -9.65
N HIS A 30 -8.25 2.77 -9.85
CA HIS A 30 -7.70 3.87 -9.09
C HIS A 30 -8.41 5.18 -9.45
N ASN A 31 -8.67 6.02 -8.46
CA ASN A 31 -9.21 7.34 -8.66
C ASN A 31 -8.15 8.37 -8.28
N VAL A 32 -7.50 8.94 -9.28
CA VAL A 32 -6.49 10.00 -9.09
C VAL A 32 -7.14 11.20 -8.42
N PHE A 33 -6.63 11.63 -7.26
CA PHE A 33 -7.23 12.73 -6.51
C PHE A 33 -7.33 14.02 -7.33
N ALA A 34 -6.30 14.34 -8.10
CA ALA A 34 -6.25 15.52 -8.96
C ALA A 34 -7.29 15.49 -10.11
N ASP A 35 -7.84 14.31 -10.42
CA ASP A 35 -8.76 14.14 -11.56
C ASP A 35 -10.25 14.12 -11.15
N ILE A 36 -10.53 14.22 -9.86
CA ILE A 36 -11.90 14.22 -9.34
C ILE A 36 -12.62 15.51 -9.75
N CYS A 37 -11.99 16.67 -9.65
CA CYS A 37 -12.51 17.95 -10.14
C CYS A 37 -11.36 18.98 -10.28
N GLU A 38 -11.67 20.10 -10.96
CA GLU A 38 -10.68 21.15 -11.24
C GLU A 38 -10.14 21.79 -9.96
N GLU A 39 -10.96 22.00 -8.95
CA GLU A 39 -10.53 22.56 -7.67
C GLU A 39 -9.49 21.67 -6.99
N PHE A 40 -9.65 20.33 -7.06
CA PHE A 40 -8.68 19.41 -6.49
C PHE A 40 -7.37 19.41 -7.27
N ARG A 41 -7.45 19.51 -8.58
CA ARG A 41 -6.28 19.67 -9.46
C ARG A 41 -5.45 20.90 -9.10
N ASN A 42 -6.12 22.00 -8.74
CA ASN A 42 -5.48 23.25 -8.40
C ASN A 42 -4.82 23.29 -7.01
N ILE A 43 -5.16 22.39 -6.12
CA ILE A 43 -4.62 22.34 -4.74
C ILE A 43 -3.76 21.11 -4.46
N SER A 44 -3.61 20.20 -5.43
CA SER A 44 -2.93 18.92 -5.21
C SER A 44 -1.51 18.87 -5.73
N ILE A 45 -0.73 18.04 -5.06
CA ILE A 45 0.55 17.49 -5.49
C ILE A 45 0.37 15.98 -5.49
N THR A 46 0.34 15.35 -6.66
CA THR A 46 0.33 13.88 -6.76
C THR A 46 1.76 13.38 -6.70
N CYS A 47 2.02 12.49 -5.77
CA CYS A 47 3.32 11.86 -5.55
C CYS A 47 3.22 10.40 -5.96
N THR A 48 4.11 9.95 -6.85
CA THR A 48 4.17 8.56 -7.28
C THR A 48 5.60 8.11 -7.57
N SER A 49 5.80 6.82 -7.78
CA SER A 49 7.11 6.23 -7.98
C SER A 49 7.00 4.85 -8.61
N PRO A 50 7.93 4.43 -9.49
CA PRO A 50 8.01 3.06 -9.97
C PRO A 50 8.44 2.05 -8.89
N ALA A 51 8.82 2.54 -7.70
CA ALA A 51 9.44 1.74 -6.65
C ALA A 51 8.58 0.57 -6.16
N LYS A 52 7.27 0.76 -6.06
CA LYS A 52 6.35 -0.30 -5.61
C LYS A 52 5.90 -1.16 -6.78
N THR A 53 5.37 -0.56 -7.81
CA THR A 53 4.84 -1.25 -9.00
C THR A 53 5.86 -2.20 -9.61
N PHE A 54 7.09 -1.75 -9.80
CA PHE A 54 8.14 -2.50 -10.48
C PHE A 54 9.24 -3.04 -9.55
N ASN A 55 8.97 -3.07 -8.24
CA ASN A 55 9.93 -3.57 -7.23
C ASN A 55 11.31 -2.87 -7.27
N LEU A 56 11.32 -1.56 -7.50
CA LEU A 56 12.53 -0.75 -7.66
C LEU A 56 12.85 0.10 -6.41
N ALA A 57 12.39 -0.30 -5.22
CA ALA A 57 12.54 0.49 -4.00
C ALA A 57 14.01 0.78 -3.62
N GLY A 58 14.93 -0.11 -4.00
CA GLY A 58 16.38 0.10 -3.81
C GLY A 58 16.99 1.15 -4.75
N LEU A 59 16.31 1.47 -5.83
CA LEU A 59 16.67 2.51 -6.78
C LEU A 59 15.82 3.75 -6.47
N VAL A 60 16.28 4.57 -5.53
CA VAL A 60 15.55 5.73 -5.03
C VAL A 60 15.15 6.65 -6.18
N GLY A 61 13.85 6.80 -6.39
CA GLY A 61 13.29 7.66 -7.43
C GLY A 61 11.79 7.84 -7.27
N SER A 62 11.34 9.10 -7.36
CA SER A 62 9.93 9.46 -7.37
C SER A 62 9.71 10.67 -8.27
N TYR A 63 8.48 10.90 -8.64
CA TYR A 63 8.11 12.10 -9.39
C TYR A 63 6.79 12.66 -8.88
N HIS A 64 6.58 13.95 -9.17
CA HIS A 64 5.40 14.67 -8.74
C HIS A 64 4.68 15.28 -9.94
N ILE A 65 3.36 15.17 -9.94
CA ILE A 65 2.50 15.83 -10.92
C ILE A 65 1.81 16.99 -10.22
N ILE A 66 2.09 18.21 -10.69
CA ILE A 66 1.59 19.46 -10.10
C ILE A 66 1.03 20.34 -11.21
N TYR A 67 -0.28 20.48 -11.28
CA TYR A 67 -0.95 21.28 -12.31
C TYR A 67 -0.86 22.77 -12.03
N ASN A 68 -1.05 23.19 -10.77
CA ASN A 68 -1.00 24.60 -10.37
C ASN A 68 0.43 25.14 -10.51
N PRO A 69 0.66 26.14 -11.40
CA PRO A 69 2.01 26.69 -11.64
C PRO A 69 2.62 27.35 -10.40
N VAL A 70 1.82 27.99 -9.56
CA VAL A 70 2.32 28.65 -8.34
C VAL A 70 2.87 27.62 -7.35
N ILE A 71 2.16 26.51 -7.16
CA ILE A 71 2.63 25.42 -6.30
C ILE A 71 3.86 24.76 -6.91
N ARG A 72 3.81 24.46 -8.20
CA ARG A 72 4.92 23.83 -8.93
C ARG A 72 6.21 24.65 -8.86
N ASP A 73 6.12 25.96 -9.07
CA ASP A 73 7.30 26.84 -9.05
C ASP A 73 7.89 26.96 -7.65
N ARG A 74 7.05 26.98 -6.61
CA ARG A 74 7.51 26.93 -5.21
C ARG A 74 8.23 25.60 -4.91
N VAL A 75 7.65 24.48 -5.28
CA VAL A 75 8.28 23.16 -5.09
C VAL A 75 9.62 23.09 -5.83
N LYS A 76 9.67 23.53 -7.09
CA LYS A 76 10.92 23.59 -7.87
C LYS A 76 11.98 24.46 -7.20
N LYS A 77 11.59 25.64 -6.72
CA LYS A 77 12.50 26.55 -6.03
C LYS A 77 13.10 25.91 -4.78
N GLU A 78 12.25 25.34 -3.91
CA GLU A 78 12.74 24.71 -2.68
C GLU A 78 13.58 23.45 -2.99
N SER A 79 13.17 22.65 -3.98
CA SER A 79 13.91 21.48 -4.44
C SER A 79 15.30 21.82 -4.96
N SER A 80 15.46 22.94 -5.65
CA SER A 80 16.77 23.41 -6.17
C SER A 80 17.77 23.80 -5.09
N LEU A 81 17.32 24.02 -3.86
CA LEU A 81 18.18 24.33 -2.71
C LEU A 81 18.78 23.08 -2.06
N SER A 82 18.36 21.91 -2.49
CA SER A 82 18.78 20.62 -1.91
C SER A 82 19.25 19.68 -2.99
N HIS A 83 20.48 19.19 -2.87
CA HIS A 83 21.03 18.16 -3.78
C HIS A 83 20.46 16.76 -3.54
N TYR A 84 19.63 16.57 -2.52
CA TYR A 84 19.00 15.27 -2.21
C TYR A 84 17.88 14.87 -3.19
N ASN A 85 17.45 15.77 -4.07
CA ASN A 85 16.32 15.56 -4.97
C ASN A 85 16.75 15.17 -6.39
N GLU A 86 18.02 14.89 -6.61
CA GLU A 86 18.52 14.43 -7.90
C GLU A 86 18.48 12.89 -7.97
N MET A 87 17.77 12.39 -8.97
CA MET A 87 17.71 10.96 -9.24
C MET A 87 19.05 10.49 -9.82
N ASN A 88 19.61 9.42 -9.30
CA ASN A 88 20.83 8.84 -9.88
C ASN A 88 20.55 8.23 -11.27
N VAL A 89 21.61 8.05 -12.06
CA VAL A 89 21.50 7.55 -13.45
C VAL A 89 20.80 6.20 -13.56
N LEU A 90 21.09 5.27 -12.65
CA LEU A 90 20.48 3.93 -12.65
C LEU A 90 18.97 4.03 -12.39
N SER A 91 18.56 4.88 -11.45
CA SER A 91 17.14 5.13 -11.16
C SER A 91 16.40 5.74 -12.35
N MET A 92 17.06 6.65 -13.08
CA MET A 92 16.48 7.25 -14.29
C MET A 92 16.24 6.21 -15.39
N TYR A 93 17.23 5.38 -15.70
CA TYR A 93 17.08 4.33 -16.71
C TYR A 93 16.11 3.25 -16.27
N ALA A 94 16.09 2.88 -14.98
CA ALA A 94 15.12 1.94 -14.45
C ALA A 94 13.68 2.46 -14.57
N LEU A 95 13.46 3.76 -14.29
CA LEU A 95 12.15 4.39 -14.48
C LEU A 95 11.74 4.37 -15.96
N ILE A 96 12.64 4.76 -16.87
CA ILE A 96 12.35 4.75 -18.31
C ILE A 96 12.05 3.33 -18.79
N GLY A 97 12.80 2.33 -18.34
CA GLY A 97 12.59 0.93 -18.71
C GLY A 97 11.31 0.34 -18.10
N ALA A 98 10.96 0.71 -16.89
CA ALA A 98 9.76 0.21 -16.20
C ALA A 98 8.47 0.66 -16.91
N TYR A 99 8.40 1.91 -17.37
CA TYR A 99 7.23 2.46 -18.05
C TYR A 99 7.25 2.22 -19.57
N GLN A 100 7.66 1.01 -19.99
CA GLN A 100 7.49 0.52 -21.35
C GLN A 100 6.30 -0.46 -21.42
N GLN A 101 5.94 -0.89 -22.63
CA GLN A 101 4.81 -1.79 -22.84
C GLN A 101 4.94 -3.09 -22.03
N GLU A 102 6.12 -3.67 -22.00
CA GLU A 102 6.42 -4.90 -21.25
C GLU A 102 6.25 -4.72 -19.72
N GLY A 103 6.54 -3.51 -19.22
CA GLY A 103 6.32 -3.17 -17.80
C GLY A 103 4.83 -3.12 -17.45
N TYR A 104 4.01 -2.55 -18.31
CA TYR A 104 2.55 -2.53 -18.12
C TYR A 104 1.96 -3.94 -18.19
N GLU A 105 2.37 -4.75 -19.16
CA GLU A 105 1.94 -6.16 -19.29
C GLU A 105 2.31 -6.96 -18.03
N TRP A 106 3.53 -6.76 -17.51
CA TRP A 106 3.95 -7.37 -16.25
C TRP A 106 3.08 -6.93 -15.06
N THR A 107 2.74 -5.66 -14.99
CA THR A 107 1.87 -5.11 -13.92
C THR A 107 0.48 -5.70 -13.99
N ASP A 108 -0.09 -5.84 -15.19
CA ASP A 108 -1.41 -6.46 -15.39
C ASP A 108 -1.43 -7.92 -14.92
N GLU A 109 -0.38 -8.68 -15.20
CA GLU A 109 -0.25 -10.06 -14.73
C GLU A 109 -0.07 -10.12 -13.20
N LEU A 110 0.74 -9.21 -12.64
CA LEU A 110 0.92 -9.09 -11.20
C LEU A 110 -0.41 -8.80 -10.49
N CYS A 111 -1.22 -7.87 -11.01
CA CYS A 111 -2.52 -7.54 -10.42
C CYS A 111 -3.48 -8.73 -10.40
N LYS A 112 -3.45 -9.61 -11.39
CA LYS A 112 -4.22 -10.88 -11.37
C LYS A 112 -3.76 -11.80 -10.25
N VAL A 113 -2.45 -11.94 -10.07
CA VAL A 113 -1.88 -12.75 -8.97
C VAL A 113 -2.25 -12.16 -7.61
N LEU A 114 -2.11 -10.84 -7.44
CA LEU A 114 -2.46 -10.16 -6.19
C LEU A 114 -3.95 -10.27 -5.87
N THR A 115 -4.82 -10.14 -6.87
CA THR A 115 -6.27 -10.35 -6.71
C THR A 115 -6.55 -11.75 -6.18
N LYS A 116 -6.00 -12.77 -6.83
CA LYS A 116 -6.15 -14.17 -6.40
C LYS A 116 -5.64 -14.41 -4.97
N ASN A 117 -4.47 -13.88 -4.63
CA ASN A 117 -3.89 -14.02 -3.31
C ASN A 117 -4.77 -13.36 -2.24
N ALA A 118 -5.31 -12.17 -2.53
CA ALA A 118 -6.14 -11.43 -1.60
C ALA A 118 -7.50 -12.09 -1.38
N GLU A 119 -8.16 -12.54 -2.44
CA GLU A 119 -9.43 -13.28 -2.37
C GLU A 119 -9.26 -14.55 -1.54
N TYR A 120 -8.24 -15.35 -1.84
CA TYR A 120 -7.95 -16.57 -1.09
C TYR A 120 -7.69 -16.28 0.39
N ALA A 121 -6.80 -15.33 0.70
CA ALA A 121 -6.46 -14.99 2.08
C ALA A 121 -7.68 -14.45 2.85
N TYR A 122 -8.46 -13.59 2.23
CA TYR A 122 -9.69 -13.03 2.79
C TYR A 122 -10.71 -14.13 3.16
N ASP A 123 -11.01 -15.03 2.22
CA ASP A 123 -11.97 -16.10 2.43
C ASP A 123 -11.47 -17.11 3.46
N TYR A 124 -10.17 -17.41 3.44
CA TYR A 124 -9.54 -18.31 4.39
C TYR A 124 -9.61 -17.76 5.82
N ILE A 125 -9.27 -16.48 6.01
CA ILE A 125 -9.31 -15.81 7.33
C ILE A 125 -10.74 -15.79 7.87
N ARG A 126 -11.72 -15.40 7.06
CA ARG A 126 -13.12 -15.37 7.48
C ARG A 126 -13.67 -16.74 7.86
N SER A 127 -13.21 -17.77 7.18
CA SER A 127 -13.69 -19.13 7.41
C SER A 127 -13.05 -19.80 8.64
N HIS A 128 -11.79 -19.45 8.94
CA HIS A 128 -10.99 -20.23 9.89
C HIS A 128 -10.49 -19.43 11.11
N PHE A 129 -10.30 -18.12 11.01
CA PHE A 129 -9.73 -17.32 12.11
C PHE A 129 -10.82 -16.62 12.92
N LYS A 130 -11.50 -17.37 13.78
CA LYS A 130 -12.62 -16.88 14.59
C LYS A 130 -12.17 -15.74 15.53
N GLY A 131 -12.82 -14.58 15.44
CA GLY A 131 -12.46 -13.40 16.23
C GLY A 131 -11.41 -12.50 15.58
N VAL A 132 -10.97 -12.83 14.37
CA VAL A 132 -10.16 -11.95 13.53
C VAL A 132 -11.06 -11.28 12.49
N GLN A 133 -10.98 -9.96 12.38
CA GLN A 133 -11.71 -9.19 11.38
C GLN A 133 -10.78 -8.78 10.24
N VAL A 134 -11.30 -8.82 9.03
CA VAL A 134 -10.60 -8.42 7.82
C VAL A 134 -11.60 -7.84 6.82
N ALA A 135 -11.21 -6.77 6.13
CA ALA A 135 -11.96 -6.21 5.00
C ALA A 135 -11.28 -6.62 3.69
N MET A 136 -12.07 -6.95 2.67
CA MET A 136 -11.53 -7.18 1.33
C MET A 136 -11.05 -5.85 0.75
N PRO A 137 -9.75 -5.71 0.44
CA PRO A 137 -9.25 -4.50 -0.21
C PRO A 137 -9.66 -4.46 -1.68
N GLN A 138 -9.60 -3.26 -2.28
CA GLN A 138 -9.86 -3.04 -3.70
C GLN A 138 -8.56 -2.93 -4.52
N GLY A 139 -7.44 -3.00 -3.86
CA GLY A 139 -6.10 -2.89 -4.44
C GLY A 139 -5.03 -3.08 -3.38
N THR A 140 -3.79 -2.77 -3.74
CA THR A 140 -2.57 -3.00 -2.97
C THR A 140 -2.24 -4.50 -2.80
N TYR A 141 -1.11 -4.78 -2.23
CA TYR A 141 -0.66 -6.13 -1.84
C TYR A 141 -0.68 -6.33 -0.32
N MET A 142 -1.33 -5.44 0.40
CA MET A 142 -1.39 -5.47 1.86
C MET A 142 -2.79 -5.84 2.34
N LEU A 143 -2.85 -6.67 3.38
CA LEU A 143 -4.06 -7.03 4.07
C LEU A 143 -3.93 -6.68 5.55
N LEU A 144 -4.85 -5.85 6.06
CA LEU A 144 -4.88 -5.48 7.47
C LEU A 144 -5.92 -6.31 8.20
N LEU A 145 -5.48 -7.00 9.24
CA LEU A 145 -6.33 -7.82 10.11
C LEU A 145 -6.46 -7.14 11.48
N ASP A 146 -7.66 -7.08 11.99
CA ASP A 146 -7.91 -6.70 13.39
C ASP A 146 -8.06 -7.98 14.23
N CYS A 147 -7.11 -8.18 15.13
CA CYS A 147 -7.04 -9.32 16.03
C CYS A 147 -7.55 -9.00 17.46
N THR A 148 -8.20 -7.85 17.67
CA THR A 148 -8.62 -7.36 19.00
C THR A 148 -9.48 -8.37 19.73
N GLU A 149 -10.53 -8.89 19.10
CA GLU A 149 -11.43 -9.84 19.72
C GLU A 149 -10.74 -11.18 20.00
N TRP A 150 -9.93 -11.65 19.07
CA TRP A 150 -9.18 -12.90 19.21
C TRP A 150 -8.18 -12.80 20.37
N CYS A 151 -7.38 -11.75 20.45
CA CYS A 151 -6.41 -11.50 21.52
C CYS A 151 -7.12 -11.43 22.89
N ARG A 152 -8.23 -10.69 22.96
CA ARG A 152 -9.02 -10.57 24.19
C ARG A 152 -9.55 -11.92 24.67
N LYS A 153 -10.09 -12.75 23.76
CA LYS A 153 -10.65 -14.05 24.07
C LYS A 153 -9.60 -15.04 24.57
N HIS A 154 -8.37 -14.95 24.07
CA HIS A 154 -7.29 -15.86 24.45
C HIS A 154 -6.37 -15.29 25.54
N GLY A 155 -6.63 -14.06 26.03
CA GLY A 155 -5.88 -13.43 27.09
C GLY A 155 -4.42 -13.13 26.72
N ILE A 156 -4.12 -12.90 25.42
CA ILE A 156 -2.77 -12.61 24.94
C ILE A 156 -2.65 -11.19 24.39
N THR A 157 -1.42 -10.68 24.38
CA THR A 157 -1.08 -9.39 23.79
C THR A 157 -0.76 -9.52 22.30
N ILE A 158 -0.76 -8.38 21.59
CA ILE A 158 -0.31 -8.34 20.19
C ILE A 158 1.16 -8.76 20.05
N ASP A 159 2.01 -8.43 21.04
CA ASP A 159 3.42 -8.82 21.03
C ASP A 159 3.59 -10.34 21.13
N GLU A 160 2.72 -10.99 21.88
CA GLU A 160 2.69 -12.45 22.01
C GLU A 160 2.17 -13.11 20.72
N LEU A 161 1.15 -12.53 20.09
CA LEU A 161 0.66 -12.96 18.78
C LEU A 161 1.76 -12.87 17.73
N GLN A 162 2.53 -11.77 17.70
CA GLN A 162 3.67 -11.61 16.78
C GLN A 162 4.75 -12.69 17.02
N LYS A 163 5.07 -12.98 18.28
CA LYS A 163 6.03 -14.06 18.61
C LYS A 163 5.54 -15.42 18.13
N ARG A 164 4.25 -15.72 18.28
CA ARG A 164 3.66 -16.97 17.78
C ARG A 164 3.78 -17.09 16.27
N GLY A 165 3.47 -16.02 15.52
CA GLY A 165 3.66 -16.00 14.07
C GLY A 165 5.12 -16.23 13.67
N ALA A 166 6.03 -15.49 14.29
CA ALA A 166 7.46 -15.62 14.04
C ALA A 166 8.00 -17.03 14.33
N SER A 167 7.50 -17.69 15.40
CA SER A 167 7.93 -19.05 15.77
C SER A 167 7.60 -20.12 14.74
N ILE A 168 6.62 -19.84 13.88
CA ILE A 168 6.22 -20.74 12.77
C ILE A 168 6.71 -20.24 11.41
N GLY A 169 7.57 -19.21 11.38
CA GLY A 169 8.14 -18.65 10.16
C GLY A 169 7.19 -17.75 9.37
N VAL A 170 6.10 -17.26 9.98
CA VAL A 170 5.19 -16.28 9.36
C VAL A 170 5.38 -14.93 10.07
N ILE A 171 5.96 -13.97 9.35
CA ILE A 171 6.29 -12.64 9.87
C ILE A 171 5.44 -11.60 9.11
N TRP A 172 4.86 -10.68 9.85
CA TRP A 172 4.07 -9.55 9.35
C TRP A 172 4.50 -8.24 9.97
N GLN A 173 3.93 -7.15 9.52
CA GLN A 173 4.16 -5.85 10.13
C GLN A 173 3.17 -5.61 11.28
N ASP A 174 3.68 -4.99 12.34
CA ASP A 174 2.88 -4.51 13.45
C ASP A 174 1.85 -3.48 12.97
N GLY A 175 0.60 -3.63 13.39
CA GLY A 175 -0.47 -2.71 13.03
C GLY A 175 -0.47 -1.39 13.81
N ARG A 176 0.22 -1.31 14.95
CA ARG A 176 0.24 -0.12 15.81
C ARG A 176 0.69 1.16 15.10
N PRO A 177 1.74 1.17 14.25
CA PRO A 177 2.10 2.34 13.44
C PRO A 177 1.02 2.78 12.44
N PHE A 178 0.05 1.91 12.15
CA PHE A 178 -1.09 2.15 11.26
C PHE A 178 -2.40 2.38 12.02
N HIS A 179 -2.32 2.84 13.27
CA HIS A 179 -3.45 3.10 14.16
C HIS A 179 -4.36 1.89 14.41
N SER A 180 -3.80 0.68 14.33
CA SER A 180 -4.47 -0.58 14.66
C SER A 180 -3.78 -1.24 15.88
N PRO A 181 -4.19 -0.92 17.12
CA PRO A 181 -3.46 -1.32 18.33
C PRO A 181 -3.29 -2.83 18.50
N CYS A 182 -4.20 -3.61 17.96
CA CYS A 182 -4.17 -5.07 17.96
C CYS A 182 -4.23 -5.64 16.54
N GLY A 183 -3.69 -4.89 15.58
CA GLY A 183 -3.69 -5.25 14.17
C GLY A 183 -2.38 -5.85 13.71
N ILE A 184 -2.47 -6.64 12.65
CA ILE A 184 -1.34 -7.14 11.88
C ILE A 184 -1.53 -6.79 10.41
N ARG A 185 -0.43 -6.39 9.74
CA ARG A 185 -0.44 -6.06 8.31
C ARG A 185 0.37 -7.08 7.53
N MET A 186 -0.33 -7.90 6.77
CA MET A 186 0.27 -8.95 5.96
C MET A 186 0.60 -8.47 4.56
N ASN A 187 1.75 -8.87 4.03
CA ASN A 187 2.11 -8.67 2.63
C ASN A 187 1.75 -9.93 1.84
N LEU A 188 0.95 -9.77 0.78
CA LEU A 188 0.47 -10.84 -0.09
C LEU A 188 1.20 -10.91 -1.44
N ALA A 189 2.23 -10.08 -1.66
CA ALA A 189 3.07 -10.11 -2.87
C ALA A 189 4.05 -11.28 -2.82
N LEU A 190 3.52 -12.49 -2.82
CA LEU A 190 4.23 -13.77 -2.74
C LEU A 190 3.65 -14.73 -3.80
N PRO A 191 4.41 -15.76 -4.19
CA PRO A 191 3.84 -16.90 -4.91
C PRO A 191 2.62 -17.47 -4.16
N PHE A 192 1.56 -17.81 -4.89
CA PHE A 192 0.31 -18.26 -4.30
C PHE A 192 0.49 -19.43 -3.31
N SER A 193 1.36 -20.38 -3.64
CA SER A 193 1.68 -21.52 -2.75
C SER A 193 2.24 -21.11 -1.39
N LEU A 194 3.00 -20.01 -1.32
CA LEU A 194 3.51 -19.49 -0.04
C LEU A 194 2.41 -18.79 0.76
N VAL A 195 1.44 -18.17 0.09
CA VAL A 195 0.25 -17.61 0.76
C VAL A 195 -0.58 -18.75 1.36
N GLU A 196 -0.82 -19.82 0.60
CA GLU A 196 -1.52 -21.01 1.09
C GLU A 196 -0.81 -21.61 2.30
N GLU A 197 0.48 -21.82 2.21
CA GLU A 197 1.28 -22.38 3.31
C GLU A 197 1.23 -21.50 4.56
N ALA A 198 1.33 -20.17 4.41
CA ALA A 198 1.25 -19.24 5.52
C ALA A 198 -0.12 -19.30 6.21
N MET A 199 -1.21 -19.33 5.45
CA MET A 199 -2.56 -19.43 5.98
C MET A 199 -2.77 -20.74 6.75
N GLU A 200 -2.31 -21.88 6.21
CA GLU A 200 -2.38 -23.16 6.89
C GLU A 200 -1.56 -23.21 8.19
N ARG A 201 -0.33 -22.65 8.19
CA ARG A 201 0.49 -22.56 9.40
C ARG A 201 -0.20 -21.70 10.47
N LEU A 202 -0.76 -20.56 10.08
CA LEU A 202 -1.49 -19.66 10.99
C LEU A 202 -2.72 -20.37 11.58
N ARG A 203 -3.50 -21.06 10.77
CA ARG A 203 -4.66 -21.84 11.23
C ARG A 203 -4.27 -22.91 12.25
N LYS A 204 -3.19 -23.64 11.96
CA LYS A 204 -2.80 -24.83 12.74
C LYS A 204 -2.13 -24.46 14.06
N TYR A 205 -1.41 -23.35 14.13
CA TYR A 205 -0.51 -23.07 15.25
C TYR A 205 -0.74 -21.73 15.96
N VAL A 206 -1.49 -20.82 15.34
CA VAL A 206 -1.70 -19.47 15.90
C VAL A 206 -3.17 -19.23 16.20
N PHE A 207 -4.03 -19.25 15.18
CA PHE A 207 -5.46 -18.95 15.30
C PHE A 207 -6.29 -20.24 15.54
N VAL A 208 -5.96 -20.93 16.62
CA VAL A 208 -6.61 -22.17 17.05
C VAL A 208 -7.76 -21.91 18.01
#